data_adcfec343665b14e34ca845d18edb64d
#
_entry.id   adcfec343665b14e34ca845d18edb64d
#
_cell.length_a   1.000
_cell.length_b   1.000
_cell.length_c   1.000
_cell.angle_alpha   90.00
_cell.angle_beta   90.00
_cell.angle_gamma   90.00
#
_symmetry.space_group_name_H-M   'P 1'
#
loop_
_entity.id
_entity.type
_entity.pdbx_description
1 polymer ?
#
loop_
_entity_poly.entity_id
_entity_poly.type
_entity_poly.pdbx_seq_one_letter_code
_entity_poly.pdbx_strand_id
1 'polypeptide(L)'
;MIKVPFNYKSRTTIAILLTIIYAGSAMGQDGKESDYDSVWNRVIFYDRSDSNTLKKLAFTGRLQGDYYNFDDSDGESESDFNWRRFRVGFKASLFEGLTLHSEADMNLNDPAPLYKKLTDSNLAWASPGGMTIKVGRQSAPFTLDGATSSKKLYTLERSKVSGNLGFPNEYFPGITFSGKRDNWEYLAGLFSSDHGPEFDEAFDYGRFALFSVGYNFKENLGMDNALIRLDYVNQEQDATNKTPHHKNVASLVTKFEKGNLHLWTDLSLSDGYGSQNDLIGLQLMPFYDITDRTQVVFRYTYLKSSSGDSIRLSKYEKDLFGIKGNEASEMFLGVNHFLYGHKLKWQNGIQYTEMDRESGNEGYDGWGFTSGIRISW
;
A
#
# COMPACT_ATOMS: atom_id res chain seq x y z
N MET A 1 -40.34 -16.76 12.67
CA MET A 1 -39.41 -17.77 13.19
C MET A 1 -39.02 -18.68 12.02
N ILE A 2 -38.03 -18.27 11.22
CA ILE A 2 -37.53 -19.05 10.09
C ILE A 2 -36.07 -19.38 10.46
N LYS A 3 -35.79 -20.62 10.73
CA LYS A 3 -34.44 -21.16 10.97
C LYS A 3 -33.71 -21.25 9.63
N VAL A 4 -32.70 -20.43 9.43
CA VAL A 4 -31.75 -20.59 8.31
C VAL A 4 -30.70 -21.64 8.73
N PRO A 5 -30.48 -22.71 7.97
CA PRO A 5 -29.53 -23.75 8.33
C PRO A 5 -28.09 -23.26 8.18
N PHE A 6 -27.32 -23.39 9.22
CA PHE A 6 -25.88 -23.16 9.27
C PHE A 6 -25.18 -24.06 8.23
N ASN A 7 -24.67 -23.45 7.18
CA ASN A 7 -24.13 -24.20 6.05
C ASN A 7 -22.69 -24.69 6.33
N TYR A 8 -22.49 -25.99 6.30
CA TYR A 8 -21.30 -26.78 6.66
C TYR A 8 -20.05 -26.52 5.77
N LYS A 9 -20.06 -25.49 4.90
CA LYS A 9 -18.97 -25.19 3.97
C LYS A 9 -17.74 -24.52 4.59
N SER A 10 -17.85 -23.97 5.81
CA SER A 10 -16.73 -23.24 6.43
C SER A 10 -15.59 -24.14 6.95
N ARG A 11 -15.88 -25.39 7.32
CA ARG A 11 -14.86 -26.32 7.84
C ARG A 11 -13.95 -26.90 6.75
N THR A 12 -14.43 -26.99 5.52
CA THR A 12 -13.66 -27.51 4.39
C THR A 12 -12.64 -26.48 3.88
N THR A 13 -12.94 -25.20 3.99
CA THR A 13 -12.04 -24.10 3.56
C THR A 13 -10.82 -23.98 4.47
N ILE A 14 -11.00 -24.16 5.78
CA ILE A 14 -9.87 -24.13 6.74
C ILE A 14 -8.95 -25.35 6.56
N ALA A 15 -9.51 -26.53 6.24
CA ALA A 15 -8.73 -27.74 6.00
C ALA A 15 -7.88 -27.66 4.72
N ILE A 16 -8.39 -26.99 3.65
CA ILE A 16 -7.65 -26.77 2.41
C ILE A 16 -6.49 -25.78 2.64
N LEU A 17 -6.66 -24.77 3.48
CA LEU A 17 -5.59 -23.83 3.84
C LEU A 17 -4.40 -24.55 4.52
N LEU A 18 -4.67 -25.49 5.44
CA LEU A 18 -3.62 -26.25 6.14
C LEU A 18 -2.88 -27.25 5.25
N THR A 19 -3.54 -27.80 4.24
CA THR A 19 -2.94 -28.81 3.36
C THR A 19 -2.00 -28.20 2.32
N ILE A 20 -2.25 -26.95 1.87
CA ILE A 20 -1.39 -26.25 0.90
C ILE A 20 -0.09 -25.75 1.55
N ILE A 21 -0.09 -25.47 2.86
CA ILE A 21 1.13 -25.09 3.60
C ILE A 21 2.15 -26.25 3.61
N TYR A 22 1.71 -27.51 3.56
CA TYR A 22 2.59 -28.67 3.62
C TYR A 22 3.21 -29.09 2.27
N ALA A 23 2.59 -28.71 1.15
CA ALA A 23 3.07 -29.12 -0.19
C ALA A 23 4.19 -28.22 -0.75
N GLY A 24 4.47 -27.07 -0.11
CA GLY A 24 5.48 -26.10 -0.57
C GLY A 24 6.92 -26.35 -0.11
N SER A 25 7.16 -27.36 0.72
CA SER A 25 8.47 -27.54 1.42
C SER A 25 9.53 -28.34 0.64
N ALA A 26 9.24 -28.78 -0.56
CA ALA A 26 10.12 -29.70 -1.30
C ALA A 26 10.49 -29.22 -2.70
N MET A 27 11.16 -28.05 -2.81
CA MET A 27 11.94 -27.75 -4.02
C MET A 27 13.27 -27.14 -3.60
N GLY A 28 14.31 -27.98 -3.64
CA GLY A 28 15.66 -27.67 -3.23
C GLY A 28 16.33 -26.63 -4.14
N GLN A 29 17.23 -25.90 -3.53
CA GLN A 29 18.23 -25.06 -4.19
C GLN A 29 19.27 -25.98 -4.86
N ASP A 30 19.21 -26.07 -6.18
CA ASP A 30 20.36 -26.33 -7.01
C ASP A 30 20.60 -25.10 -7.86
N GLY A 31 21.86 -24.66 -8.03
CA GLY A 31 22.28 -23.42 -8.68
C GLY A 31 21.96 -23.28 -10.18
N LYS A 32 20.82 -23.77 -10.61
CA LYS A 32 20.18 -23.48 -11.89
C LYS A 32 19.23 -22.30 -11.74
N GLU A 33 19.21 -21.42 -12.75
CA GLU A 33 18.19 -20.37 -12.90
C GLU A 33 16.81 -20.99 -12.66
N SER A 34 16.08 -20.48 -11.67
CA SER A 34 14.78 -21.05 -11.33
C SER A 34 13.80 -20.83 -12.49
N ASP A 35 12.82 -21.70 -12.65
CA ASP A 35 11.77 -21.53 -13.66
C ASP A 35 11.08 -20.17 -13.53
N TYR A 36 10.99 -19.62 -12.31
CA TYR A 36 10.51 -18.28 -12.05
C TYR A 36 11.40 -17.20 -12.68
N ASP A 37 12.72 -17.30 -12.54
CA ASP A 37 13.67 -16.35 -13.15
C ASP A 37 13.51 -16.33 -14.66
N SER A 38 13.38 -17.50 -15.30
CA SER A 38 13.18 -17.60 -16.74
C SER A 38 11.91 -16.90 -17.23
N VAL A 39 10.82 -16.93 -16.45
CA VAL A 39 9.57 -16.25 -16.77
C VAL A 39 9.73 -14.74 -16.56
N TRP A 40 10.27 -14.31 -15.42
CA TRP A 40 10.39 -12.88 -15.08
C TRP A 40 11.46 -12.16 -15.89
N ASN A 41 12.47 -12.85 -16.41
CA ASN A 41 13.47 -12.26 -17.31
C ASN A 41 12.89 -11.91 -18.69
N ARG A 42 11.80 -12.56 -19.12
CA ARG A 42 11.13 -12.25 -20.41
C ARG A 42 10.48 -10.87 -20.48
N VAL A 43 10.26 -10.22 -19.34
CA VAL A 43 9.73 -8.85 -19.31
C VAL A 43 10.80 -7.79 -19.61
N ILE A 44 12.07 -8.18 -19.69
CA ILE A 44 13.18 -7.32 -20.08
C ILE A 44 13.38 -7.48 -21.60
N PHE A 45 12.97 -6.48 -22.37
CA PHE A 45 13.07 -6.52 -23.82
C PHE A 45 14.43 -6.10 -24.35
N TYR A 46 15.14 -5.29 -23.57
CA TYR A 46 16.45 -4.79 -23.94
C TYR A 46 17.27 -4.50 -22.69
N ASP A 47 18.52 -4.97 -22.66
CA ASP A 47 19.46 -4.72 -21.58
C ASP A 47 20.88 -4.65 -22.16
N ARG A 48 21.39 -3.41 -22.31
CA ARG A 48 22.77 -3.12 -22.74
C ARG A 48 23.31 -1.95 -21.91
N SER A 49 24.03 -2.27 -20.87
CA SER A 49 24.63 -1.27 -19.97
C SER A 49 25.69 -0.41 -20.63
N ASP A 50 26.30 -0.90 -21.72
CA ASP A 50 27.31 -0.21 -22.54
C ASP A 50 26.73 0.81 -23.55
N SER A 51 25.43 0.79 -23.78
CA SER A 51 24.76 1.74 -24.68
C SER A 51 24.76 3.16 -24.11
N ASN A 52 25.07 4.14 -24.96
CA ASN A 52 25.06 5.56 -24.58
C ASN A 52 23.66 6.19 -24.62
N THR A 53 22.66 5.50 -25.18
CA THR A 53 21.29 6.06 -25.34
C THR A 53 20.27 5.25 -24.54
N LEU A 54 19.78 4.13 -25.06
CA LEU A 54 18.88 3.23 -24.37
C LEU A 54 19.70 2.12 -23.70
N LYS A 55 19.75 2.10 -22.38
CA LYS A 55 20.46 1.08 -21.60
C LYS A 55 19.61 -0.11 -21.26
N LYS A 56 18.33 0.14 -20.91
CA LYS A 56 17.38 -0.92 -20.55
C LYS A 56 15.97 -0.52 -20.95
N LEU A 57 15.20 -1.50 -21.42
CA LEU A 57 13.74 -1.39 -21.60
C LEU A 57 13.07 -2.63 -21.03
N ALA A 58 12.19 -2.42 -20.07
CA ALA A 58 11.45 -3.50 -19.44
C ALA A 58 9.95 -3.18 -19.40
N PHE A 59 9.14 -4.21 -19.57
CA PHE A 59 7.72 -4.17 -19.24
C PHE A 59 7.58 -4.20 -17.73
N THR A 60 6.65 -3.42 -17.17
CA THR A 60 6.37 -3.38 -15.73
C THR A 60 4.89 -3.44 -15.48
N GLY A 61 4.52 -3.98 -14.31
CA GLY A 61 3.12 -4.04 -13.97
C GLY A 61 2.83 -4.84 -12.72
N ARG A 62 1.55 -5.10 -12.49
CA ARG A 62 1.04 -5.96 -11.42
C ARG A 62 -0.36 -6.43 -11.72
N LEU A 63 -0.67 -7.65 -11.28
CA LEU A 63 -2.01 -8.20 -11.22
C LEU A 63 -2.29 -8.64 -9.78
N GLN A 64 -3.39 -8.16 -9.21
CA GLN A 64 -3.81 -8.46 -7.85
C GLN A 64 -5.30 -8.78 -7.86
N GLY A 65 -5.65 -9.96 -7.36
CA GLY A 65 -7.02 -10.41 -7.21
C GLY A 65 -7.29 -10.82 -5.78
N ASP A 66 -8.45 -10.45 -5.25
CA ASP A 66 -8.87 -10.72 -3.88
C ASP A 66 -10.25 -11.37 -3.87
N TYR A 67 -10.36 -12.48 -3.18
CA TYR A 67 -11.61 -12.95 -2.61
C TYR A 67 -11.76 -12.35 -1.23
N TYR A 68 -12.94 -11.85 -0.91
CA TYR A 68 -13.24 -11.30 0.40
C TYR A 68 -14.61 -11.77 0.90
N ASN A 69 -14.75 -11.81 2.22
CA ASN A 69 -16.00 -12.00 2.94
C ASN A 69 -15.97 -11.10 4.16
N PHE A 70 -16.96 -10.25 4.30
CA PHE A 70 -17.14 -9.35 5.44
C PHE A 70 -18.54 -9.48 5.96
N ASP A 71 -18.68 -9.43 7.28
CA ASP A 71 -19.93 -9.40 8.00
C ASP A 71 -19.92 -8.30 9.07
N ASP A 72 -21.08 -7.89 9.50
CA ASP A 72 -21.26 -7.00 10.63
C ASP A 72 -22.06 -7.69 11.76
N SER A 73 -22.20 -6.99 12.91
CA SER A 73 -22.93 -7.47 14.07
C SER A 73 -24.45 -7.61 13.81
N ASP A 74 -24.99 -6.92 12.84
CA ASP A 74 -26.41 -6.96 12.48
C ASP A 74 -26.77 -8.15 11.61
N GLY A 75 -25.75 -8.93 11.19
CA GLY A 75 -25.87 -10.15 10.40
C GLY A 75 -25.93 -9.90 8.90
N GLU A 76 -25.63 -8.69 8.44
CA GLU A 76 -25.36 -8.41 7.03
C GLU A 76 -23.99 -8.96 6.67
N SER A 77 -23.90 -9.65 5.56
CA SER A 77 -22.62 -10.20 5.08
C SER A 77 -22.55 -10.19 3.57
N GLU A 78 -21.37 -9.94 3.07
CA GLU A 78 -21.11 -9.98 1.64
C GLU A 78 -19.78 -10.66 1.34
N SER A 79 -19.77 -11.44 0.27
CA SER A 79 -18.58 -12.09 -0.25
C SER A 79 -18.54 -11.99 -1.77
N ASP A 80 -17.38 -11.60 -2.28
CA ASP A 80 -17.18 -11.50 -3.72
C ASP A 80 -15.70 -11.64 -4.07
N PHE A 81 -15.41 -11.63 -5.39
CA PHE A 81 -14.08 -11.56 -5.95
C PHE A 81 -13.87 -10.22 -6.62
N ASN A 82 -12.73 -9.58 -6.36
CA ASN A 82 -12.39 -8.29 -6.93
C ASN A 82 -10.99 -8.30 -7.56
N TRP A 83 -10.88 -7.89 -8.83
CA TRP A 83 -9.60 -7.54 -9.41
C TRP A 83 -9.11 -6.23 -8.79
N ARG A 84 -8.31 -6.37 -7.73
CA ARG A 84 -7.89 -5.23 -6.90
C ARG A 84 -7.03 -4.23 -7.64
N ARG A 85 -6.12 -4.71 -8.49
CA ARG A 85 -5.28 -3.90 -9.39
C ARG A 85 -4.85 -4.72 -10.59
N PHE A 86 -4.99 -4.12 -11.76
CA PHE A 86 -4.30 -4.58 -12.95
C PHE A 86 -3.59 -3.38 -13.58
N ARG A 87 -2.26 -3.38 -13.55
CA ARG A 87 -1.45 -2.29 -14.09
C ARG A 87 -0.46 -2.81 -15.08
N VAL A 88 -0.29 -2.05 -16.15
CA VAL A 88 0.66 -2.35 -17.23
C VAL A 88 1.43 -1.11 -17.61
N GLY A 89 2.68 -1.27 -17.96
CA GLY A 89 3.53 -0.15 -18.30
C GLY A 89 4.91 -0.57 -18.75
N PHE A 90 5.77 0.42 -18.89
CA PHE A 90 7.18 0.21 -19.24
C PHE A 90 8.09 1.11 -18.42
N LYS A 91 9.32 0.67 -18.30
CA LYS A 91 10.41 1.44 -17.70
C LYS A 91 11.61 1.39 -18.63
N ALA A 92 12.10 2.57 -19.03
CA ALA A 92 13.27 2.72 -19.88
C ALA A 92 14.37 3.47 -19.13
N SER A 93 15.58 2.89 -19.08
CA SER A 93 16.77 3.58 -18.61
C SER A 93 17.49 4.16 -19.82
N LEU A 94 17.62 5.48 -19.82
CA LEU A 94 18.15 6.29 -20.94
C LEU A 94 19.41 7.00 -20.46
N PHE A 95 20.35 7.19 -21.34
CA PHE A 95 21.58 7.95 -21.07
C PHE A 95 22.21 7.62 -19.71
N GLU A 96 22.86 8.58 -19.08
CA GLU A 96 23.43 8.40 -17.76
C GLU A 96 22.46 8.91 -16.69
N GLY A 97 21.92 7.98 -15.89
CA GLY A 97 21.06 8.29 -14.75
C GLY A 97 19.60 8.64 -15.08
N LEU A 98 19.19 8.72 -16.34
CA LEU A 98 17.83 9.09 -16.71
C LEU A 98 16.94 7.85 -16.82
N THR A 99 15.75 7.89 -16.23
CA THR A 99 14.74 6.81 -16.29
C THR A 99 13.39 7.41 -16.66
N LEU A 100 12.77 6.88 -17.71
CA LEU A 100 11.36 7.10 -18.04
C LEU A 100 10.54 5.93 -17.50
N HIS A 101 9.48 6.21 -16.75
CA HIS A 101 8.52 5.22 -16.26
C HIS A 101 7.11 5.66 -16.62
N SER A 102 6.33 4.77 -17.25
CA SER A 102 4.90 4.98 -17.50
C SER A 102 4.15 3.70 -17.19
N GLU A 103 3.11 3.78 -16.35
CA GLU A 103 2.24 2.67 -15.95
C GLU A 103 0.79 3.16 -15.90
N ALA A 104 -0.14 2.40 -16.45
CA ALA A 104 -1.58 2.66 -16.43
C ALA A 104 -2.31 1.63 -15.58
N ASP A 105 -3.35 2.06 -14.88
CA ASP A 105 -4.30 1.19 -14.16
C ASP A 105 -5.44 0.81 -15.10
N MET A 106 -5.72 -0.49 -15.18
CA MET A 106 -6.74 -1.08 -16.04
C MET A 106 -7.88 -1.61 -15.17
N ASN A 107 -9.12 -1.51 -15.66
CA ASN A 107 -10.31 -1.97 -14.96
C ASN A 107 -10.72 -3.35 -15.48
N LEU A 108 -10.48 -4.41 -14.69
CA LEU A 108 -10.91 -5.76 -15.03
C LEU A 108 -12.26 -6.13 -14.41
N ASN A 109 -12.76 -5.36 -13.44
CA ASN A 109 -14.07 -5.61 -12.83
C ASN A 109 -15.19 -5.09 -13.74
N ASP A 110 -14.92 -3.99 -14.45
CA ASP A 110 -15.80 -3.42 -15.46
C ASP A 110 -14.93 -2.93 -16.64
N PRO A 111 -14.69 -3.78 -17.64
CA PRO A 111 -13.75 -3.48 -18.72
C PRO A 111 -14.25 -2.49 -19.79
N ALA A 112 -15.37 -1.85 -19.58
CA ALA A 112 -15.92 -0.84 -20.48
C ALA A 112 -16.08 0.56 -19.83
N PRO A 113 -15.04 1.40 -19.75
CA PRO A 113 -13.75 1.31 -20.42
C PRO A 113 -12.70 0.47 -19.65
N LEU A 114 -11.88 -0.25 -20.40
CA LEU A 114 -10.76 -1.02 -19.82
C LEU A 114 -9.71 -0.12 -19.18
N TYR A 115 -9.34 1.01 -19.81
CA TYR A 115 -8.42 2.00 -19.27
C TYR A 115 -9.10 2.81 -18.16
N LYS A 116 -8.40 2.96 -17.03
CA LYS A 116 -8.91 3.70 -15.86
C LYS A 116 -8.18 5.02 -15.64
N LYS A 117 -6.86 4.98 -15.51
CA LYS A 117 -6.02 6.16 -15.30
C LYS A 117 -4.53 5.86 -15.44
N LEU A 118 -3.73 6.89 -15.67
CA LEU A 118 -2.28 6.83 -15.45
C LEU A 118 -1.97 6.73 -13.96
N THR A 119 -1.00 5.91 -13.62
CA THR A 119 -0.42 5.85 -12.27
C THR A 119 0.94 6.54 -12.25
N ASP A 120 2.02 5.80 -12.50
CA ASP A 120 3.30 6.42 -12.74
C ASP A 120 3.38 6.89 -14.20
N SER A 121 3.75 8.15 -14.42
CA SER A 121 4.13 8.68 -15.73
C SER A 121 5.13 9.81 -15.50
N ASN A 122 6.41 9.45 -15.37
CA ASN A 122 7.44 10.37 -14.89
C ASN A 122 8.80 10.13 -15.51
N LEU A 123 9.61 11.17 -15.44
CA LEU A 123 11.01 11.17 -15.77
C LEU A 123 11.81 11.37 -14.50
N ALA A 124 12.75 10.47 -14.20
CA ALA A 124 13.62 10.54 -13.05
C ALA A 124 15.08 10.61 -13.50
N TRP A 125 15.82 11.54 -12.93
CA TRP A 125 17.25 11.64 -13.10
C TRP A 125 17.97 11.36 -11.78
N ALA A 126 18.84 10.35 -11.77
CA ALA A 126 19.68 10.00 -10.65
C ALA A 126 21.07 10.61 -10.85
N SER A 127 21.46 11.52 -9.96
CA SER A 127 22.80 12.13 -9.99
C SER A 127 23.87 11.15 -9.52
N PRO A 128 25.14 11.32 -9.94
CA PRO A 128 26.25 10.54 -9.41
C PRO A 128 26.42 10.65 -7.88
N GLY A 129 25.94 11.75 -7.27
CA GLY A 129 25.96 11.98 -5.82
C GLY A 129 24.83 11.32 -5.03
N GLY A 130 24.01 10.46 -5.65
CA GLY A 130 22.94 9.70 -4.98
C GLY A 130 21.62 10.48 -4.80
N MET A 131 21.49 11.70 -5.34
CA MET A 131 20.23 12.43 -5.37
C MET A 131 19.42 12.02 -6.61
N THR A 132 18.12 11.86 -6.47
CA THR A 132 17.17 11.65 -7.57
C THR A 132 16.19 12.81 -7.66
N ILE A 133 16.06 13.39 -8.84
CA ILE A 133 15.00 14.34 -9.18
C ILE A 133 13.99 13.60 -10.04
N LYS A 134 12.71 13.68 -9.69
CA LYS A 134 11.64 13.06 -10.47
C LYS A 134 10.55 14.08 -10.77
N VAL A 135 10.12 14.15 -12.03
CA VAL A 135 9.09 15.07 -12.52
C VAL A 135 8.03 14.27 -13.28
N GLY A 136 6.78 14.63 -13.08
CA GLY A 136 5.62 14.00 -13.70
C GLY A 136 4.67 13.40 -12.69
N ARG A 137 3.81 12.48 -13.15
CA ARG A 137 2.84 11.82 -12.29
C ARG A 137 3.48 10.71 -11.48
N GLN A 138 3.32 10.78 -10.17
CA GLN A 138 3.96 9.88 -9.22
C GLN A 138 3.20 9.82 -7.88
N SER A 139 3.39 8.76 -7.11
CA SER A 139 2.83 8.70 -5.75
C SER A 139 3.52 9.68 -4.80
N ALA A 140 2.78 10.18 -3.81
CA ALA A 140 3.31 10.95 -2.69
C ALA A 140 3.57 9.99 -1.51
N PRO A 141 4.83 9.57 -1.26
CA PRO A 141 5.16 8.51 -0.32
C PRO A 141 5.32 9.03 1.10
N PHE A 142 4.26 9.04 1.90
CA PHE A 142 4.29 9.34 3.32
C PHE A 142 3.38 8.38 4.10
N THR A 143 3.47 8.32 5.43
CA THR A 143 2.98 7.27 6.32
C THR A 143 3.67 5.91 6.06
N LEU A 144 3.50 4.94 6.92
CA LEU A 144 4.12 3.63 6.77
C LEU A 144 3.66 2.92 5.50
N ASP A 145 2.35 2.69 5.39
CA ASP A 145 1.80 1.93 4.27
C ASP A 145 1.64 2.79 3.01
N GLY A 146 1.47 4.12 3.15
CA GLY A 146 1.44 5.05 2.02
C GLY A 146 2.77 5.10 1.26
N ALA A 147 3.89 5.07 1.98
CA ALA A 147 5.22 5.00 1.40
C ALA A 147 5.62 3.57 0.95
N THR A 148 4.85 2.54 1.33
CA THR A 148 5.12 1.16 0.95
C THR A 148 4.42 0.84 -0.38
N SER A 149 5.20 0.42 -1.38
CA SER A 149 4.64 0.00 -2.67
C SER A 149 3.62 -1.13 -2.49
N SER A 150 2.49 -1.08 -3.20
CA SER A 150 1.50 -2.16 -3.17
C SER A 150 2.02 -3.51 -3.69
N LYS A 151 3.19 -3.55 -4.35
CA LYS A 151 3.90 -4.79 -4.67
C LYS A 151 4.53 -5.43 -3.42
N LYS A 152 4.84 -4.62 -2.37
CA LYS A 152 5.62 -5.01 -1.18
C LYS A 152 4.84 -5.00 0.14
N LEU A 153 3.54 -4.75 0.12
CA LEU A 153 2.73 -4.81 1.33
C LEU A 153 2.75 -6.22 1.93
N TYR A 154 2.83 -6.29 3.25
CA TYR A 154 2.72 -7.53 4.02
C TYR A 154 1.28 -7.86 4.41
N THR A 155 0.37 -6.92 4.28
CA THR A 155 -1.08 -7.07 4.43
C THR A 155 -1.76 -6.92 3.07
N LEU A 156 -2.97 -7.47 2.93
CA LEU A 156 -3.71 -7.39 1.66
C LEU A 156 -4.08 -5.95 1.30
N GLU A 157 -4.50 -5.18 2.30
CA GLU A 157 -4.81 -3.76 2.18
C GLU A 157 -3.97 -2.92 3.15
N ARG A 158 -3.81 -1.63 2.84
CA ARG A 158 -3.18 -0.66 3.73
C ARG A 158 -4.03 -0.48 4.99
N SER A 159 -3.39 -0.07 6.07
CA SER A 159 -4.07 0.24 7.33
C SER A 159 -5.06 1.39 7.20
N LYS A 160 -6.01 1.44 8.12
CA LYS A 160 -6.93 2.57 8.27
C LYS A 160 -6.19 3.90 8.52
N VAL A 161 -5.01 3.88 9.18
CA VAL A 161 -4.14 5.07 9.35
C VAL A 161 -3.75 5.63 7.98
N SER A 162 -3.11 4.83 7.14
CA SER A 162 -2.75 5.26 5.79
C SER A 162 -3.96 5.57 4.90
N GLY A 163 -5.09 4.92 5.13
CA GLY A 163 -6.34 5.16 4.39
C GLY A 163 -7.02 6.49 4.72
N ASN A 164 -6.83 6.99 5.93
CA ASN A 164 -7.46 8.22 6.41
C ASN A 164 -6.52 9.41 6.44
N LEU A 165 -5.30 9.25 6.92
CA LEU A 165 -4.31 10.31 7.10
C LEU A 165 -3.32 10.43 5.93
N GLY A 166 -3.22 9.40 5.08
CA GLY A 166 -2.36 9.37 3.91
C GLY A 166 -3.09 9.69 2.61
N PHE A 167 -2.34 9.64 1.50
CA PHE A 167 -2.87 9.68 0.13
C PHE A 167 -2.52 8.37 -0.60
N PRO A 168 -2.84 7.19 -0.04
CA PRO A 168 -2.46 5.90 -0.60
C PRO A 168 -3.24 5.63 -1.89
N ASN A 169 -2.60 5.02 -2.85
CA ASN A 169 -3.16 4.71 -4.18
C ASN A 169 -3.43 5.90 -5.10
N GLU A 170 -3.11 7.10 -4.67
CA GLU A 170 -3.23 8.27 -5.51
C GLU A 170 -1.88 8.63 -6.15
N TYR A 171 -1.95 9.16 -7.35
CA TYR A 171 -0.80 9.57 -8.15
C TYR A 171 -1.03 11.01 -8.60
N PHE A 172 -0.07 11.88 -8.31
CA PHE A 172 -0.19 13.31 -8.45
C PHE A 172 0.87 13.84 -9.42
N PRO A 173 0.54 14.81 -10.28
CA PRO A 173 1.53 15.60 -10.97
C PRO A 173 2.41 16.34 -9.96
N GLY A 174 3.73 16.28 -10.13
CA GLY A 174 4.63 16.93 -9.18
C GLY A 174 6.10 16.77 -9.50
N ILE A 175 6.92 17.37 -8.65
CA ILE A 175 8.38 17.24 -8.64
C ILE A 175 8.85 16.77 -7.27
N THR A 176 9.78 15.82 -7.24
CA THR A 176 10.42 15.35 -6.01
C THR A 176 11.93 15.35 -6.12
N PHE A 177 12.56 15.63 -4.98
CA PHE A 177 14.00 15.52 -4.73
C PHE A 177 14.18 14.50 -3.62
N SER A 178 14.89 13.42 -3.87
CA SER A 178 15.09 12.36 -2.87
C SER A 178 16.49 11.79 -2.95
N GLY A 179 16.93 11.16 -1.87
CA GLY A 179 18.22 10.51 -1.85
C GLY A 179 18.51 9.78 -0.56
N LYS A 180 19.65 9.07 -0.58
CA LYS A 180 20.23 8.42 0.59
C LYS A 180 21.70 8.83 0.68
N ARG A 181 22.14 9.16 1.89
CA ARG A 181 23.54 9.43 2.18
C ARG A 181 23.89 8.87 3.55
N ASP A 182 24.81 7.95 3.59
CA ASP A 182 25.15 7.17 4.78
C ASP A 182 23.88 6.48 5.34
N ASN A 183 23.54 6.73 6.58
CA ASN A 183 22.34 6.22 7.25
C ASN A 183 21.10 7.13 7.10
N TRP A 184 21.24 8.28 6.43
CA TRP A 184 20.15 9.22 6.20
C TRP A 184 19.40 8.90 4.91
N GLU A 185 18.07 9.03 4.94
CA GLU A 185 17.21 9.12 3.74
C GLU A 185 16.36 10.38 3.82
N TYR A 186 16.12 11.00 2.66
CA TYR A 186 15.35 12.23 2.59
C TYR A 186 14.52 12.30 1.32
N LEU A 187 13.41 13.03 1.42
CA LEU A 187 12.56 13.39 0.29
C LEU A 187 11.94 14.77 0.53
N ALA A 188 11.91 15.60 -0.50
CA ALA A 188 11.12 16.80 -0.58
C ALA A 188 10.35 16.80 -1.89
N GLY A 189 9.07 17.15 -1.87
CA GLY A 189 8.21 17.15 -3.05
C GLY A 189 7.19 18.26 -3.05
N LEU A 190 6.84 18.72 -4.23
CA LEU A 190 5.74 19.65 -4.47
C LEU A 190 4.81 19.00 -5.51
N PHE A 191 3.52 18.96 -5.20
CA PHE A 191 2.51 18.26 -5.97
C PHE A 191 1.27 19.13 -6.20
N SER A 192 0.57 18.89 -7.31
CA SER A 192 -0.83 19.25 -7.45
C SER A 192 -1.69 18.29 -6.63
N SER A 193 -2.81 18.75 -6.05
CA SER A 193 -3.77 17.87 -5.39
C SER A 193 -4.70 17.12 -6.35
N ASP A 194 -4.54 17.34 -7.66
CA ASP A 194 -5.25 16.58 -8.68
C ASP A 194 -4.80 15.12 -8.73
N HIS A 195 -5.77 14.21 -8.67
CA HIS A 195 -5.55 12.78 -8.89
C HIS A 195 -6.42 12.22 -10.03
N GLY A 196 -6.89 13.09 -10.93
CA GLY A 196 -7.63 12.74 -12.14
C GLY A 196 -6.96 11.64 -12.98
N PRO A 197 -7.57 11.19 -14.08
CA PRO A 197 -7.01 10.10 -14.87
C PRO A 197 -5.75 10.48 -15.64
N GLU A 198 -5.62 11.73 -16.03
CA GLU A 198 -4.58 12.26 -16.93
C GLU A 198 -3.83 13.45 -16.30
N PHE A 199 -3.27 14.34 -17.12
CA PHE A 199 -2.56 15.56 -16.72
C PHE A 199 -3.35 16.85 -17.02
N ASP A 200 -4.52 16.76 -17.59
CA ASP A 200 -5.32 17.87 -18.13
C ASP A 200 -5.75 18.88 -17.06
N GLU A 201 -6.02 18.43 -15.84
CA GLU A 201 -6.43 19.28 -14.71
C GLU A 201 -5.29 19.52 -13.70
N ALA A 202 -4.03 19.27 -14.08
CA ALA A 202 -2.89 19.27 -13.14
C ALA A 202 -2.66 20.60 -12.38
N PHE A 203 -3.21 21.71 -12.86
CA PHE A 203 -3.04 23.05 -12.28
C PHE A 203 -4.35 23.68 -11.78
N ASP A 204 -5.47 22.98 -11.89
CA ASP A 204 -6.80 23.50 -11.59
C ASP A 204 -7.19 23.35 -10.11
N TYR A 205 -6.37 22.61 -9.34
CA TYR A 205 -6.61 22.32 -7.92
C TYR A 205 -5.47 22.89 -7.07
N GLY A 206 -5.68 22.94 -5.75
CA GLY A 206 -4.66 23.34 -4.79
C GLY A 206 -3.42 22.42 -4.81
N ARG A 207 -2.45 22.76 -4.00
CA ARG A 207 -1.12 22.11 -3.97
C ARG A 207 -0.80 21.61 -2.58
N PHE A 208 0.11 20.64 -2.54
CA PHE A 208 0.70 20.22 -1.27
C PHE A 208 2.21 19.99 -1.40
N ALA A 209 2.91 20.25 -0.32
CA ALA A 209 4.32 19.94 -0.14
C ALA A 209 4.48 18.72 0.77
N LEU A 210 5.41 17.85 0.45
CA LEU A 210 5.79 16.68 1.24
C LEU A 210 7.27 16.75 1.61
N PHE A 211 7.57 16.56 2.89
CA PHE A 211 8.92 16.41 3.40
C PHE A 211 9.03 15.10 4.16
N SER A 212 10.13 14.39 3.97
CA SER A 212 10.42 13.15 4.67
C SER A 212 11.91 13.11 5.00
N VAL A 213 12.25 12.76 6.24
CA VAL A 213 13.62 12.53 6.68
C VAL A 213 13.66 11.31 7.58
N GLY A 214 14.58 10.40 7.31
CA GLY A 214 14.79 9.19 8.08
C GLY A 214 16.26 8.96 8.40
N TYR A 215 16.51 8.29 9.52
CA TYR A 215 17.83 7.82 9.91
C TYR A 215 17.78 6.36 10.33
N ASN A 216 18.72 5.57 9.85
CA ASN A 216 18.80 4.14 10.15
C ASN A 216 19.87 3.88 11.23
N PHE A 217 19.42 3.53 12.42
CA PHE A 217 20.23 3.24 13.60
C PHE A 217 20.74 1.80 13.66
N LYS A 218 20.67 1.04 12.57
CA LYS A 218 20.98 -0.40 12.53
C LYS A 218 22.34 -0.74 13.17
N GLU A 219 23.39 0.02 12.85
CA GLU A 219 24.75 -0.19 13.39
C GLU A 219 24.82 0.09 14.89
N ASN A 220 24.15 1.16 15.35
CA ASN A 220 24.13 1.55 16.75
C ASN A 220 23.37 0.55 17.63
N LEU A 221 22.33 -0.09 17.08
CA LEU A 221 21.43 -1.00 17.80
C LEU A 221 21.75 -2.49 17.53
N GLY A 222 22.70 -2.79 16.64
CA GLY A 222 23.00 -4.16 16.22
C GLY A 222 21.82 -4.88 15.61
N MET A 223 21.03 -4.17 14.80
CA MET A 223 19.84 -4.64 14.09
C MET A 223 20.11 -4.75 12.58
N ASP A 224 19.29 -5.50 11.86
CA ASP A 224 19.38 -5.60 10.40
C ASP A 224 18.79 -4.34 9.75
N ASN A 225 17.75 -3.78 10.39
CA ASN A 225 17.15 -2.49 10.05
C ASN A 225 16.63 -1.81 11.32
N ALA A 226 16.85 -0.50 11.47
CA ALA A 226 16.37 0.30 12.60
C ALA A 226 16.05 1.72 12.14
N LEU A 227 15.16 1.83 11.16
CA LEU A 227 14.75 3.10 10.58
C LEU A 227 13.78 3.84 11.50
N ILE A 228 14.06 5.11 11.73
CA ILE A 228 13.11 6.09 12.28
C ILE A 228 12.97 7.18 11.22
N ARG A 229 11.73 7.45 10.78
CA ARG A 229 11.43 8.41 9.71
C ARG A 229 10.29 9.32 10.15
N LEU A 230 10.45 10.61 9.90
CA LEU A 230 9.41 11.62 10.04
C LEU A 230 8.97 12.07 8.66
N ASP A 231 7.68 12.01 8.41
CA ASP A 231 7.02 12.53 7.21
C ASP A 231 6.16 13.74 7.61
N TYR A 232 6.14 14.78 6.78
CA TYR A 232 5.30 15.95 6.97
C TYR A 232 4.71 16.42 5.64
N VAL A 233 3.41 16.60 5.63
CA VAL A 233 2.66 17.15 4.49
C VAL A 233 2.04 18.47 4.92
N ASN A 234 2.16 19.47 4.06
CA ASN A 234 1.42 20.73 4.17
C ASN A 234 0.63 20.96 2.89
N GLN A 235 -0.68 21.15 3.00
CA GLN A 235 -1.61 21.28 1.89
C GLN A 235 -2.32 22.64 1.94
N GLU A 236 -2.49 23.27 0.78
CA GLU A 236 -3.36 24.45 0.62
C GLU A 236 -4.80 24.08 1.01
N GLN A 237 -5.46 24.95 1.78
CA GLN A 237 -6.85 24.77 2.18
C GLN A 237 -7.78 25.19 1.03
N ASP A 238 -7.87 24.37 0.01
CA ASP A 238 -8.75 24.59 -1.13
C ASP A 238 -9.90 23.57 -1.10
N ALA A 239 -11.15 24.05 -1.21
CA ALA A 239 -12.34 23.21 -1.20
C ALA A 239 -12.42 22.30 -2.45
N THR A 240 -11.72 22.64 -3.53
CA THR A 240 -11.67 21.84 -4.76
C THR A 240 -10.63 20.71 -4.72
N ASN A 241 -9.79 20.65 -3.69
CA ASN A 241 -8.78 19.61 -3.55
C ASN A 241 -9.37 18.20 -3.70
N LYS A 242 -8.73 17.37 -4.50
CA LYS A 242 -9.12 15.95 -4.68
C LYS A 242 -8.49 15.03 -3.64
N THR A 243 -7.54 15.53 -2.85
CA THR A 243 -6.94 14.85 -1.69
C THR A 243 -7.86 14.91 -0.47
N PRO A 244 -7.66 14.07 0.55
CA PRO A 244 -8.28 14.28 1.85
C PRO A 244 -7.98 15.68 2.40
N HIS A 245 -8.98 16.32 3.00
CA HIS A 245 -8.91 17.71 3.45
C HIS A 245 -8.13 17.86 4.77
N HIS A 246 -6.85 17.50 4.75
CA HIS A 246 -5.89 17.74 5.82
C HIS A 246 -4.95 18.88 5.43
N LYS A 247 -4.95 19.95 6.22
CA LYS A 247 -4.03 21.07 6.06
C LYS A 247 -2.57 20.62 6.33
N ASN A 248 -2.40 19.88 7.41
CA ASN A 248 -1.14 19.31 7.81
C ASN A 248 -1.31 17.82 8.12
N VAL A 249 -0.31 17.01 7.79
CA VAL A 249 -0.18 15.64 8.29
C VAL A 249 1.25 15.45 8.74
N ALA A 250 1.44 14.95 9.97
CA ALA A 250 2.74 14.51 10.47
C ALA A 250 2.66 13.00 10.76
N SER A 251 3.67 12.23 10.35
CA SER A 251 3.75 10.79 10.61
C SER A 251 5.14 10.41 11.08
N LEU A 252 5.21 9.72 12.22
CA LEU A 252 6.43 9.09 12.74
C LEU A 252 6.38 7.60 12.43
N VAL A 253 7.23 7.17 11.50
CA VAL A 253 7.34 5.79 11.05
C VAL A 253 8.58 5.15 11.66
N THR A 254 8.43 3.94 12.22
CA THR A 254 9.59 3.12 12.60
C THR A 254 9.56 1.76 11.92
N LYS A 255 10.75 1.22 11.61
CA LYS A 255 10.95 -0.13 11.09
C LYS A 255 12.13 -0.77 11.80
N PHE A 256 11.83 -1.65 12.75
CA PHE A 256 12.84 -2.41 13.48
C PHE A 256 12.80 -3.87 13.04
N GLU A 257 13.96 -4.40 12.63
CA GLU A 257 14.08 -5.75 12.08
C GLU A 257 15.34 -6.41 12.62
N LYS A 258 15.21 -7.64 13.13
CA LYS A 258 16.33 -8.46 13.58
C LYS A 258 16.06 -9.95 13.35
N GLY A 259 16.83 -10.58 12.47
CA GLY A 259 16.58 -11.94 12.02
C GLY A 259 15.16 -12.07 11.44
N ASN A 260 14.39 -13.00 12.01
CA ASN A 260 13.04 -13.27 11.56
C ASN A 260 11.97 -12.37 12.21
N LEU A 261 12.34 -11.52 13.17
CA LEU A 261 11.40 -10.68 13.93
C LEU A 261 11.42 -9.25 13.38
N HIS A 262 10.25 -8.72 13.12
CA HIS A 262 10.05 -7.38 12.58
C HIS A 262 8.96 -6.65 13.37
N LEU A 263 9.16 -5.35 13.58
CA LEU A 263 8.16 -4.45 14.16
C LEU A 263 8.16 -3.15 13.37
N TRP A 264 7.07 -2.89 12.67
CA TRP A 264 6.84 -1.64 11.97
C TRP A 264 5.73 -0.84 12.64
N THR A 265 5.92 0.45 12.82
CA THR A 265 4.93 1.32 13.47
C THR A 265 4.70 2.61 12.71
N ASP A 266 3.54 3.21 12.90
CA ASP A 266 3.15 4.52 12.38
C ASP A 266 2.33 5.26 13.44
N LEU A 267 2.76 6.44 13.84
CA LEU A 267 1.97 7.38 14.63
C LEU A 267 1.75 8.62 13.78
N SER A 268 0.52 8.86 13.38
CA SER A 268 0.15 9.95 12.49
C SER A 268 -0.86 10.91 13.13
N LEU A 269 -0.69 12.19 12.85
CA LEU A 269 -1.54 13.29 13.31
C LEU A 269 -1.92 14.16 12.11
N SER A 270 -3.12 14.71 12.09
CA SER A 270 -3.51 15.68 11.07
C SER A 270 -4.36 16.81 11.61
N ASP A 271 -4.21 18.00 11.01
CA ASP A 271 -5.15 19.12 11.12
C ASP A 271 -6.11 19.05 9.93
N GLY A 272 -7.39 18.88 10.21
CA GLY A 272 -8.43 18.87 9.18
C GLY A 272 -8.88 20.27 8.76
N TYR A 273 -9.58 20.36 7.64
CA TYR A 273 -10.30 21.57 7.23
C TYR A 273 -11.59 21.21 6.47
N GLY A 274 -12.51 22.17 6.35
CA GLY A 274 -13.82 21.92 5.74
C GLY A 274 -14.66 20.95 6.57
N SER A 275 -15.04 19.82 5.99
CA SER A 275 -15.78 18.75 6.66
C SER A 275 -14.91 17.64 7.26
N GLN A 276 -13.60 17.75 7.16
CA GLN A 276 -12.65 16.81 7.74
C GLN A 276 -12.15 17.36 9.07
N ASN A 277 -12.33 16.61 10.15
CA ASN A 277 -11.81 16.94 11.47
C ASN A 277 -10.35 16.47 11.63
N ASP A 278 -9.70 16.96 12.70
CA ASP A 278 -8.36 16.50 13.08
C ASP A 278 -8.40 15.03 13.44
N LEU A 279 -7.37 14.30 13.03
CA LEU A 279 -7.25 12.87 13.30
C LEU A 279 -5.93 12.56 14.01
N ILE A 280 -5.98 11.58 14.89
CA ILE A 280 -4.83 10.84 15.38
C ILE A 280 -4.95 9.38 14.99
N GLY A 281 -3.86 8.77 14.56
CA GLY A 281 -3.82 7.36 14.16
C GLY A 281 -2.56 6.66 14.63
N LEU A 282 -2.71 5.44 15.11
CA LEU A 282 -1.63 4.54 15.52
C LEU A 282 -1.74 3.24 14.74
N GLN A 283 -0.62 2.76 14.21
CA GLN A 283 -0.47 1.41 13.66
C GLN A 283 0.71 0.72 14.33
N LEU A 284 0.49 -0.51 14.79
CA LEU A 284 1.52 -1.43 15.27
C LEU A 284 1.44 -2.69 14.42
N MET A 285 2.56 -3.07 13.79
CA MET A 285 2.60 -4.23 12.89
C MET A 285 3.84 -5.09 13.17
N PRO A 286 3.78 -5.97 14.20
CA PRO A 286 4.76 -7.04 14.36
C PRO A 286 4.51 -8.14 13.33
N PHE A 287 5.59 -8.70 12.77
CA PHE A 287 5.53 -9.86 11.91
C PHE A 287 6.76 -10.75 12.07
N TYR A 288 6.61 -12.02 11.71
CA TYR A 288 7.62 -13.03 11.94
C TYR A 288 7.75 -13.96 10.73
N ASP A 289 8.96 -14.15 10.25
CA ASP A 289 9.29 -15.07 9.17
C ASP A 289 9.45 -16.48 9.74
N ILE A 290 8.41 -17.33 9.58
CA ILE A 290 8.44 -18.73 10.04
C ILE A 290 9.45 -19.52 9.21
N THR A 291 9.50 -19.24 7.92
CA THR A 291 10.46 -19.79 6.96
C THR A 291 10.79 -18.70 5.93
N ASP A 292 11.76 -18.95 5.04
CA ASP A 292 12.10 -18.04 3.92
C ASP A 292 10.90 -17.73 2.99
N ARG A 293 9.80 -18.52 3.09
CA ARG A 293 8.62 -18.38 2.23
C ARG A 293 7.32 -18.12 2.98
N THR A 294 7.30 -18.29 4.29
CA THR A 294 6.08 -18.18 5.09
C THR A 294 6.26 -17.19 6.22
N GLN A 295 5.38 -16.22 6.29
CA GLN A 295 5.41 -15.14 7.27
C GLN A 295 4.03 -14.99 7.91
N VAL A 296 4.00 -14.78 9.22
CA VAL A 296 2.80 -14.37 9.97
C VAL A 296 2.89 -12.89 10.27
N VAL A 297 1.80 -12.16 10.05
CA VAL A 297 1.70 -10.73 10.26
C VAL A 297 0.52 -10.45 11.18
N PHE A 298 0.75 -9.71 12.25
CA PHE A 298 -0.29 -9.09 13.03
C PHE A 298 -0.26 -7.58 12.80
N ARG A 299 -1.44 -6.93 12.76
CA ARG A 299 -1.56 -5.46 12.74
C ARG A 299 -2.66 -5.04 13.69
N TYR A 300 -2.34 -4.09 14.55
CA TYR A 300 -3.31 -3.31 15.30
C TYR A 300 -3.32 -1.90 14.76
N THR A 301 -4.51 -1.36 14.55
CA THR A 301 -4.72 0.02 14.07
C THR A 301 -5.74 0.70 14.96
N TYR A 302 -5.47 1.94 15.35
CA TYR A 302 -6.37 2.78 16.10
C TYR A 302 -6.44 4.16 15.46
N LEU A 303 -7.64 4.73 15.35
CA LEU A 303 -7.87 6.10 14.90
C LEU A 303 -8.90 6.78 15.80
N LYS A 304 -8.71 8.08 16.00
CA LYS A 304 -9.66 8.95 16.67
C LYS A 304 -9.75 10.29 15.96
N SER A 305 -11.00 10.78 15.81
CA SER A 305 -11.31 12.13 15.37
C SER A 305 -11.47 13.06 16.58
N SER A 306 -11.05 14.30 16.45
CA SER A 306 -11.24 15.33 17.50
C SER A 306 -12.71 15.65 17.75
N SER A 307 -13.54 15.50 16.74
CA SER A 307 -15.00 15.68 16.77
C SER A 307 -15.63 15.11 15.51
N GLY A 308 -16.90 14.72 15.56
CA GLY A 308 -17.67 14.26 14.41
C GLY A 308 -17.15 13.02 13.70
N ASP A 309 -17.98 12.47 12.85
CA ASP A 309 -17.70 11.24 12.10
C ASP A 309 -16.86 11.53 10.86
N SER A 310 -15.53 11.45 10.98
CA SER A 310 -14.56 11.76 9.91
C SER A 310 -13.73 10.57 9.45
N ILE A 311 -13.74 9.45 10.22
CA ILE A 311 -12.96 8.25 9.95
C ILE A 311 -13.74 7.35 8.99
N ARG A 312 -13.04 6.87 7.95
CA ARG A 312 -13.58 5.96 6.93
C ARG A 312 -13.10 4.54 7.20
N LEU A 313 -13.96 3.59 6.95
CA LEU A 313 -13.64 2.16 6.93
C LEU A 313 -12.59 1.83 5.83
N SER A 314 -12.01 0.65 5.90
CA SER A 314 -11.07 0.13 4.88
C SER A 314 -11.82 -0.22 3.59
N LYS A 315 -11.06 -0.57 2.53
CA LYS A 315 -11.59 -0.75 1.17
C LYS A 315 -12.91 -1.55 1.09
N TYR A 316 -12.90 -2.81 1.48
CA TYR A 316 -14.08 -3.67 1.29
C TYR A 316 -15.19 -3.32 2.27
N GLU A 317 -14.88 -3.10 3.55
CA GLU A 317 -15.84 -2.64 4.55
C GLU A 317 -16.51 -1.32 4.10
N LYS A 318 -15.73 -0.36 3.60
CA LYS A 318 -16.26 0.93 3.13
C LYS A 318 -17.19 0.78 1.93
N ASP A 319 -16.85 -0.12 1.00
CA ASP A 319 -17.66 -0.33 -0.20
C ASP A 319 -18.98 -1.01 0.15
N LEU A 320 -19.04 -1.80 1.24
CA LEU A 320 -20.24 -2.49 1.72
C LEU A 320 -21.10 -1.62 2.65
N PHE A 321 -20.50 -1.04 3.68
CA PHE A 321 -21.25 -0.38 4.75
C PHE A 321 -21.27 1.15 4.64
N GLY A 322 -20.30 1.75 3.94
CA GLY A 322 -20.34 3.17 3.51
C GLY A 322 -20.36 4.24 4.63
N ILE A 323 -20.31 3.83 5.91
CA ILE A 323 -20.42 4.73 7.06
C ILE A 323 -19.07 5.37 7.43
N LYS A 324 -19.15 6.46 8.21
CA LYS A 324 -18.00 7.08 8.87
C LYS A 324 -18.20 7.07 10.37
N GLY A 325 -17.11 7.08 11.12
CA GLY A 325 -17.11 7.14 12.58
C GLY A 325 -16.15 8.19 13.14
N ASN A 326 -16.16 8.33 14.45
CA ASN A 326 -15.29 9.24 15.17
C ASN A 326 -14.15 8.51 15.92
N GLU A 327 -14.29 7.22 16.15
CA GLU A 327 -13.25 6.37 16.73
C GLU A 327 -13.30 5.01 16.03
N ALA A 328 -12.13 4.42 15.74
CA ALA A 328 -12.06 3.11 15.10
C ALA A 328 -10.84 2.31 15.56
N SER A 329 -11.02 1.03 15.78
CA SER A 329 -9.94 0.06 16.00
C SER A 329 -10.03 -1.10 15.00
N GLU A 330 -8.88 -1.69 14.67
CA GLU A 330 -8.80 -2.87 13.82
C GLU A 330 -7.70 -3.80 14.32
N MET A 331 -8.01 -5.07 14.43
CA MET A 331 -7.05 -6.14 14.59
C MET A 331 -7.03 -6.98 13.32
N PHE A 332 -5.85 -7.19 12.77
CA PHE A 332 -5.63 -8.02 11.57
C PHE A 332 -4.59 -9.09 11.89
N LEU A 333 -4.88 -10.34 11.50
CA LEU A 333 -3.94 -11.45 11.54
C LEU A 333 -3.86 -12.06 10.14
N GLY A 334 -2.65 -12.15 9.59
CA GLY A 334 -2.44 -12.65 8.24
C GLY A 334 -1.29 -13.64 8.12
N VAL A 335 -1.36 -14.42 7.06
CA VAL A 335 -0.29 -15.34 6.63
C VAL A 335 0.06 -15.02 5.18
N ASN A 336 1.34 -14.76 4.94
CA ASN A 336 1.92 -14.58 3.62
C ASN A 336 2.66 -15.84 3.21
N HIS A 337 2.45 -16.28 1.97
CA HIS A 337 3.25 -17.32 1.36
C HIS A 337 3.93 -16.77 0.09
N PHE A 338 5.24 -16.63 0.14
CA PHE A 338 6.07 -16.07 -0.93
C PHE A 338 6.54 -17.20 -1.87
N LEU A 339 5.89 -17.34 -3.02
CA LEU A 339 6.27 -18.31 -4.04
C LEU A 339 7.54 -17.87 -4.79
N TYR A 340 7.62 -16.55 -5.08
CA TYR A 340 8.80 -15.92 -5.67
C TYR A 340 8.99 -14.52 -5.08
N GLY A 341 9.30 -14.45 -3.80
CA GLY A 341 9.38 -13.22 -3.03
C GLY A 341 8.11 -12.36 -3.21
N HIS A 342 8.28 -11.04 -3.27
CA HIS A 342 7.16 -10.14 -3.52
C HIS A 342 6.63 -10.14 -4.95
N LYS A 343 7.33 -10.78 -5.90
CA LYS A 343 6.89 -10.84 -7.31
C LYS A 343 5.73 -11.81 -7.51
N LEU A 344 5.68 -12.89 -6.71
CA LEU A 344 4.57 -13.83 -6.70
C LEU A 344 4.33 -14.30 -5.27
N LYS A 345 3.19 -13.92 -4.70
CA LYS A 345 2.81 -14.30 -3.34
C LYS A 345 1.31 -14.50 -3.20
N TRP A 346 0.94 -15.35 -2.26
CA TRP A 346 -0.42 -15.54 -1.77
C TRP A 346 -0.52 -15.01 -0.36
N GLN A 347 -1.52 -14.19 -0.09
CA GLN A 347 -1.75 -13.54 1.19
C GLN A 347 -3.15 -13.88 1.69
N ASN A 348 -3.27 -14.19 2.96
CA ASN A 348 -4.55 -14.47 3.62
C ASN A 348 -4.60 -13.69 4.91
N GLY A 349 -5.77 -13.22 5.29
CA GLY A 349 -5.94 -12.51 6.53
C GLY A 349 -7.36 -12.52 7.02
N ILE A 350 -7.49 -12.48 8.34
CA ILE A 350 -8.74 -12.20 9.05
C ILE A 350 -8.58 -10.87 9.77
N GLN A 351 -9.64 -10.12 9.85
CA GLN A 351 -9.66 -8.86 10.60
C GLN A 351 -10.95 -8.72 11.39
N TYR A 352 -10.85 -8.04 12.50
CA TYR A 352 -11.99 -7.53 13.24
C TYR A 352 -11.87 -6.02 13.33
N THR A 353 -12.93 -5.31 12.98
CA THR A 353 -13.01 -3.86 13.03
C THR A 353 -14.15 -3.46 13.95
N GLU A 354 -13.90 -2.46 14.78
CA GLU A 354 -14.88 -1.77 15.59
C GLU A 354 -14.79 -0.28 15.29
N MET A 355 -15.90 0.39 15.03
CA MET A 355 -15.96 1.80 14.75
C MET A 355 -17.17 2.43 15.42
N ASP A 356 -16.91 3.35 16.32
CA ASP A 356 -17.93 4.16 16.99
C ASP A 356 -18.31 5.38 16.16
N ARG A 357 -19.53 5.89 16.40
CA ARG A 357 -20.03 7.12 15.82
C ARG A 357 -20.41 8.12 16.91
N GLU A 358 -20.20 9.40 16.61
CA GLU A 358 -20.64 10.46 17.49
C GLU A 358 -22.19 10.52 17.52
N SER A 359 -22.77 10.97 18.62
CA SER A 359 -24.21 11.19 18.76
C SER A 359 -25.13 9.96 18.82
N GLY A 360 -24.63 8.79 19.22
CA GLY A 360 -25.46 7.61 19.49
C GLY A 360 -26.08 6.95 18.27
N ASN A 361 -25.56 7.26 17.08
CA ASN A 361 -25.87 6.47 15.88
C ASN A 361 -25.16 5.10 15.98
N GLU A 362 -25.75 4.09 15.37
CA GLU A 362 -25.13 2.76 15.28
C GLU A 362 -23.79 2.85 14.59
N GLY A 363 -22.76 2.27 15.21
CA GLY A 363 -21.41 2.14 14.71
C GLY A 363 -21.28 1.02 13.70
N TYR A 364 -20.10 0.46 13.59
CA TYR A 364 -19.81 -0.76 12.83
C TYR A 364 -18.89 -1.64 13.67
N ASP A 365 -19.24 -2.90 13.81
CA ASP A 365 -18.32 -3.92 14.23
C ASP A 365 -18.51 -5.17 13.37
N GLY A 366 -17.40 -5.75 12.92
CA GLY A 366 -17.51 -6.86 11.98
C GLY A 366 -16.21 -7.61 11.78
N TRP A 367 -16.37 -8.84 11.32
CA TRP A 367 -15.28 -9.70 10.91
C TRP A 367 -15.09 -9.63 9.39
N GLY A 368 -13.85 -9.68 8.98
CA GLY A 368 -13.49 -9.79 7.57
C GLY A 368 -12.48 -10.91 7.33
N PHE A 369 -12.66 -11.62 6.23
CA PHE A 369 -11.68 -12.54 5.68
C PHE A 369 -11.29 -12.07 4.26
N THR A 370 -10.01 -12.04 3.96
CA THR A 370 -9.53 -11.76 2.61
C THR A 370 -8.43 -12.74 2.23
N SER A 371 -8.51 -13.27 1.01
CA SER A 371 -7.49 -14.12 0.40
C SER A 371 -7.12 -13.54 -0.97
N GLY A 372 -5.84 -13.29 -1.21
CA GLY A 372 -5.44 -12.60 -2.44
C GLY A 372 -4.12 -13.09 -3.04
N ILE A 373 -4.09 -13.13 -4.37
CA ILE A 373 -2.89 -13.40 -5.16
C ILE A 373 -2.29 -12.08 -5.65
N ARG A 374 -0.99 -11.97 -5.54
CA ARG A 374 -0.19 -10.81 -5.93
C ARG A 374 0.89 -11.23 -6.92
N ILE A 375 0.79 -10.74 -8.14
CA ILE A 375 1.79 -10.92 -9.19
C ILE A 375 2.33 -9.55 -9.57
N SER A 376 3.65 -9.43 -9.73
CA SER A 376 4.27 -8.17 -10.19
C SER A 376 5.54 -8.45 -11.00
N TRP A 377 5.78 -7.64 -11.98
CA TRP A 377 6.92 -7.72 -12.87
C TRP A 377 7.55 -6.37 -13.13
#